data_d08d1cb534c78a0bff54ccc74a16071b
#
_entry.id   d08d1cb534c78a0bff54ccc74a16071b
#
_cell.length_a   1.000
_cell.length_b   1.000
_cell.length_c   1.000
_cell.angle_alpha   90.00
_cell.angle_beta   90.00
_cell.angle_gamma   90.00
#
_symmetry.space_group_name_H-M   'P 1'
#
loop_
_entity.id
_entity.type
_entity.pdbx_description
1 polymer ?
#
loop_
_entity_poly.entity_id
_entity_poly.type
_entity_poly.pdbx_seq_one_letter_code
_entity_poly.pdbx_strand_id
1 'polypeptide(L)'
;SRILFRYLEREKDLGRFQGTECDIMYLDEATQFTEDMFKTLWACVRGTNSHPKRMYLTCNPGGVGHQWVKRLFIDRVYDENENPEDYSFIQSLVTDNQILLENSPKYLQQLDALPAKVRQAWRYGDWNVFSGQFFEEWRNNPDHYTDRRWTHVIDPFDIPADWKVYRSFDWGYSK
;
A
#
# COMPACT_ATOMS: atom_id res chain seq x y z
N SER A 1 7.79 26.65 -17.12
CA SER A 1 7.64 25.37 -16.39
C SER A 1 8.92 24.56 -16.51
N ARG A 2 9.31 23.88 -15.47
CA ARG A 2 10.50 23.00 -15.44
C ARG A 2 10.07 21.62 -14.94
N ILE A 3 10.47 20.56 -15.65
CA ILE A 3 10.27 19.18 -15.25
C ILE A 3 11.64 18.61 -14.87
N LEU A 4 11.72 17.98 -13.70
CA LEU A 4 12.92 17.32 -13.20
C LEU A 4 12.63 15.84 -13.02
N PHE A 5 13.45 14.98 -13.61
CA PHE A 5 13.43 13.55 -13.39
C PHE A 5 14.51 13.21 -12.36
N ARG A 6 14.11 12.48 -11.31
CA ARG A 6 15.01 12.03 -10.25
C ARG A 6 14.68 10.61 -9.87
N TYR A 7 15.63 9.92 -9.28
CA TYR A 7 15.42 8.59 -8.70
C TYR A 7 15.74 8.63 -7.22
N LEU A 8 15.08 7.74 -6.47
CA LEU A 8 15.26 7.54 -5.05
C LEU A 8 15.27 6.03 -4.78
N GLU A 9 16.42 5.49 -4.41
CA GLU A 9 16.60 4.07 -4.19
C GLU A 9 16.58 3.72 -2.70
N ARG A 10 17.18 4.58 -1.87
CA ARG A 10 17.35 4.33 -0.43
C ARG A 10 17.05 5.58 0.38
N GLU A 11 16.69 5.41 1.64
CA GLU A 11 16.42 6.53 2.57
C GLU A 11 17.56 7.55 2.63
N LYS A 12 18.83 7.09 2.60
CA LYS A 12 19.98 8.01 2.55
C LYS A 12 19.99 8.98 1.38
N ASP A 13 19.29 8.64 0.31
CA ASP A 13 19.21 9.50 -0.88
C ASP A 13 18.19 10.64 -0.71
N LEU A 14 17.35 10.61 0.34
CA LEU A 14 16.42 11.70 0.69
C LEU A 14 17.13 13.04 0.87
N GLY A 15 18.39 13.03 1.31
CA GLY A 15 19.18 14.26 1.42
C GLY A 15 19.30 15.06 0.13
N ARG A 16 19.18 14.41 -1.04
CA ARG A 16 19.20 15.06 -2.35
C ARG A 16 17.96 15.90 -2.65
N PHE A 17 16.89 15.67 -1.89
CA PHE A 17 15.62 16.39 -2.00
C PHE A 17 15.50 17.54 -1.03
N GLN A 18 16.42 17.65 -0.04
CA GLN A 18 16.46 18.77 0.89
C GLN A 18 16.58 20.10 0.14
N GLY A 19 15.73 21.06 0.52
CA GLY A 19 15.68 22.35 -0.15
C GLY A 19 15.01 22.34 -1.54
N THR A 20 14.52 21.19 -2.01
CA THR A 20 13.70 21.12 -3.22
C THR A 20 12.30 21.66 -2.94
N GLU A 21 11.80 22.45 -3.89
CA GLU A 21 10.42 22.91 -3.91
C GLU A 21 9.80 22.61 -5.27
N CYS A 22 8.59 22.08 -5.27
CA CYS A 22 7.84 21.82 -6.48
C CYS A 22 6.34 21.97 -6.23
N ASP A 23 5.62 22.35 -7.28
CA ASP A 23 4.15 22.46 -7.23
C ASP A 23 3.49 21.10 -7.35
N ILE A 24 4.06 20.25 -8.20
CA ILE A 24 3.54 18.90 -8.47
C ILE A 24 4.68 17.91 -8.40
N MET A 25 4.43 16.79 -7.74
CA MET A 25 5.34 15.64 -7.70
C MET A 25 4.61 14.39 -8.20
N TYR A 26 5.28 13.63 -9.04
CA TYR A 26 4.85 12.30 -9.45
C TYR A 26 5.77 11.27 -8.82
N LEU A 27 5.21 10.33 -8.10
CA LEU A 27 5.93 9.23 -7.47
C LEU A 27 5.47 7.92 -8.13
N ASP A 28 6.31 7.41 -8.99
CA ASP A 28 6.06 6.14 -9.68
C ASP A 28 6.43 4.97 -8.78
N GLU A 29 5.67 3.89 -8.85
CA GLU A 29 5.84 2.69 -8.01
C GLU A 29 5.87 3.03 -6.49
N ALA A 30 4.90 3.81 -6.02
CA ALA A 30 4.87 4.34 -4.66
C ALA A 30 5.01 3.27 -3.57
N THR A 31 4.58 2.05 -3.82
CA THR A 31 4.74 0.91 -2.89
C THR A 31 6.18 0.44 -2.71
N GLN A 32 7.13 0.94 -3.51
CA GLN A 32 8.56 0.67 -3.29
C GLN A 32 9.19 1.63 -2.26
N PHE A 33 8.46 2.64 -1.80
CA PHE A 33 8.94 3.63 -0.83
C PHE A 33 8.37 3.35 0.55
N THR A 34 9.17 3.62 1.59
CA THR A 34 8.68 3.62 2.97
C THR A 34 7.77 4.82 3.21
N GLU A 35 6.94 4.78 4.26
CA GLU A 35 6.08 5.90 4.63
C GLU A 35 6.89 7.17 4.95
N ASP A 36 8.05 7.02 5.59
CA ASP A 36 8.95 8.13 5.90
C ASP A 36 9.53 8.78 4.64
N MET A 37 9.87 7.97 3.63
CA MET A 37 10.26 8.48 2.32
C MET A 37 9.13 9.28 1.68
N PHE A 38 7.92 8.75 1.67
CA PHE A 38 6.74 9.45 1.16
C PHE A 38 6.51 10.78 1.89
N LYS A 39 6.47 10.78 3.22
CA LYS A 39 6.27 11.99 4.03
C LYS A 39 7.36 13.05 3.79
N THR A 40 8.60 12.61 3.65
CA THR A 40 9.73 13.51 3.36
C THR A 40 9.61 14.14 1.97
N LEU A 41 9.21 13.36 0.97
CA LEU A 41 8.98 13.87 -0.39
C LEU A 41 7.76 14.79 -0.43
N TRP A 42 6.68 14.45 0.29
CA TRP A 42 5.50 15.30 0.41
C TRP A 42 5.84 16.68 0.97
N ALA A 43 6.75 16.78 1.94
CA ALA A 43 7.21 18.05 2.48
C ALA A 43 7.94 18.94 1.45
N CYS A 44 8.38 18.40 0.31
CA CYS A 44 8.96 19.15 -0.80
C CYS A 44 7.89 19.74 -1.74
N VAL A 45 6.63 19.30 -1.65
CA VAL A 45 5.52 19.80 -2.47
C VAL A 45 4.98 21.09 -1.85
N ARG A 46 5.69 22.16 -2.09
CA ARG A 46 5.46 23.48 -1.50
C ARG A 46 5.94 24.60 -2.43
N GLY A 47 5.61 25.82 -2.09
CA GLY A 47 6.07 27.02 -2.80
C GLY A 47 5.17 28.23 -2.50
N THR A 48 5.64 29.42 -2.83
CA THR A 48 4.95 30.69 -2.53
C THR A 48 4.00 31.14 -3.63
N ASN A 49 3.98 30.44 -4.76
CA ASN A 49 3.06 30.76 -5.87
C ASN A 49 1.65 30.19 -5.61
N SER A 50 0.68 30.62 -6.44
CA SER A 50 -0.73 30.23 -6.35
C SER A 50 -1.08 28.91 -7.07
N HIS A 51 -0.09 28.19 -7.63
CA HIS A 51 -0.36 26.91 -8.28
C HIS A 51 -0.75 25.83 -7.26
N PRO A 52 -1.65 24.90 -7.61
CA PRO A 52 -1.99 23.77 -6.74
C PRO A 52 -0.75 22.98 -6.35
N LYS A 53 -0.70 22.55 -5.09
CA LYS A 53 0.33 21.66 -4.58
C LYS A 53 -0.24 20.26 -4.53
N ARG A 54 0.30 19.35 -5.33
CA ARG A 54 -0.25 17.99 -5.47
C ARG A 54 0.84 16.95 -5.61
N MET A 55 0.58 15.78 -5.07
CA MET A 55 1.38 14.59 -5.31
C MET A 55 0.53 13.51 -5.96
N TYR A 56 1.02 12.94 -7.04
CA TYR A 56 0.39 11.84 -7.75
C TYR A 56 1.25 10.59 -7.57
N LEU A 57 0.61 9.51 -7.20
CA LEU A 57 1.25 8.23 -6.95
C LEU A 57 0.69 7.20 -7.92
N THR A 58 1.57 6.43 -8.54
CA THR A 58 1.20 5.23 -9.29
C THR A 58 1.79 4.02 -8.58
N CYS A 59 1.07 2.94 -8.47
CA CYS A 59 1.57 1.72 -7.85
C CYS A 59 0.66 0.52 -8.08
N ASN A 60 1.25 -0.64 -7.85
CA ASN A 60 0.53 -1.91 -7.67
C ASN A 60 0.60 -2.35 -6.20
N PRO A 61 -0.35 -3.18 -5.73
CA PRO A 61 -0.23 -3.79 -4.42
C PRO A 61 1.05 -4.61 -4.28
N GLY A 62 1.72 -4.52 -3.13
CA GLY A 62 2.98 -5.21 -2.83
C GLY A 62 4.10 -4.22 -2.48
N GLY A 63 5.30 -4.75 -2.17
CA GLY A 63 6.45 -3.93 -1.80
C GLY A 63 6.44 -3.44 -0.35
N VAL A 64 7.50 -2.73 0.03
CA VAL A 64 7.71 -2.25 1.41
C VAL A 64 6.67 -1.22 1.85
N GLY A 65 6.13 -0.46 0.92
CA GLY A 65 5.14 0.59 1.16
C GLY A 65 3.70 0.12 1.09
N HIS A 66 3.45 -1.17 0.83
CA HIS A 66 2.08 -1.68 0.68
C HIS A 66 1.15 -1.25 1.82
N GLN A 67 1.63 -1.36 3.06
CA GLN A 67 0.79 -1.11 4.24
C GLN A 67 0.38 0.35 4.38
N TRP A 68 1.29 1.31 4.21
CA TRP A 68 0.95 2.72 4.33
C TRP A 68 0.07 3.19 3.16
N VAL A 69 0.31 2.70 1.94
CA VAL A 69 -0.55 3.03 0.79
C VAL A 69 -1.95 2.47 1.04
N LYS A 70 -2.06 1.19 1.46
CA LYS A 70 -3.34 0.58 1.78
C LYS A 70 -4.06 1.35 2.88
N ARG A 71 -3.40 1.67 3.98
CA ARG A 71 -3.97 2.42 5.11
C ARG A 71 -4.55 3.76 4.66
N LEU A 72 -3.76 4.57 3.97
CA LEU A 72 -4.15 5.94 3.61
C LEU A 72 -5.19 6.00 2.48
N PHE A 73 -5.04 5.18 1.45
CA PHE A 73 -5.78 5.34 0.20
C PHE A 73 -6.91 4.33 0.03
N ILE A 74 -6.77 3.11 0.56
CA ILE A 74 -7.74 2.04 0.38
C ILE A 74 -8.63 1.91 1.61
N ASP A 75 -8.04 1.70 2.79
CA ASP A 75 -8.77 1.51 4.04
C ASP A 75 -9.26 2.85 4.62
N ARG A 76 -8.63 3.96 4.21
CA ARG A 76 -8.94 5.33 4.66
C ARG A 76 -8.87 5.47 6.18
N VAL A 77 -7.83 4.90 6.76
CA VAL A 77 -7.52 5.01 8.19
C VAL A 77 -6.45 6.07 8.36
N TYR A 78 -6.76 7.11 9.11
CA TYR A 78 -5.94 8.32 9.24
C TYR A 78 -5.51 8.54 10.69
N ASP A 79 -4.30 9.05 10.86
CA ASP A 79 -3.80 9.51 12.14
C ASP A 79 -4.34 10.93 12.46
N GLU A 80 -4.19 11.38 13.70
CA GLU A 80 -4.74 12.67 14.18
C GLU A 80 -4.29 13.89 13.35
N ASN A 81 -3.13 13.82 12.71
CA ASN A 81 -2.55 14.90 11.90
C ASN A 81 -2.79 14.73 10.39
N GLU A 82 -3.57 13.73 9.99
CA GLU A 82 -3.87 13.44 8.59
C GLU A 82 -5.31 13.84 8.27
N ASN A 83 -5.49 14.72 7.27
CA ASN A 83 -6.83 15.13 6.85
C ASN A 83 -7.34 14.18 5.74
N PRO A 84 -8.48 13.49 5.94
CA PRO A 84 -9.07 12.57 4.96
C PRO A 84 -9.28 13.17 3.57
N GLU A 85 -9.55 14.47 3.49
CA GLU A 85 -9.82 15.18 2.22
C GLU A 85 -8.56 15.34 1.34
N ASP A 86 -7.37 15.17 1.93
CA ASP A 86 -6.10 15.28 1.21
C ASP A 86 -5.78 14.02 0.40
N TYR A 87 -6.52 12.91 0.62
CA TYR A 87 -6.24 11.61 0.04
C TYR A 87 -7.35 11.16 -0.90
N SER A 88 -6.98 10.78 -2.10
CA SER A 88 -7.92 10.26 -3.10
C SER A 88 -7.33 9.04 -3.81
N PHE A 89 -8.14 8.02 -4.03
CA PHE A 89 -7.76 6.81 -4.74
C PHE A 89 -8.63 6.62 -5.98
N ILE A 90 -7.97 6.34 -7.09
CA ILE A 90 -8.60 5.97 -8.34
C ILE A 90 -8.04 4.61 -8.75
N GLN A 91 -8.89 3.58 -8.69
CA GLN A 91 -8.51 2.27 -9.18
C GLN A 91 -8.45 2.27 -10.71
N SER A 92 -7.37 1.71 -11.24
CA SER A 92 -7.21 1.46 -12.67
C SER A 92 -6.74 0.02 -12.85
N LEU A 93 -7.52 -0.77 -13.56
CA LEU A 93 -7.20 -2.16 -13.84
C LEU A 93 -6.66 -2.29 -15.27
N VAL A 94 -5.95 -3.37 -15.54
CA VAL A 94 -5.46 -3.67 -16.89
C VAL A 94 -6.58 -3.70 -17.92
N THR A 95 -7.80 -4.08 -17.53
CA THR A 95 -8.99 -4.11 -18.38
C THR A 95 -9.49 -2.74 -18.78
N ASP A 96 -9.08 -1.69 -18.08
CA ASP A 96 -9.47 -0.31 -18.41
C ASP A 96 -8.59 0.27 -19.54
N ASN A 97 -7.46 -0.37 -19.82
CA ASN A 97 -6.53 0.05 -20.87
C ASN A 97 -6.79 -0.70 -22.17
N GLN A 98 -7.83 -0.28 -22.91
CA GLN A 98 -8.24 -0.89 -24.18
C GLN A 98 -7.10 -0.91 -25.20
N ILE A 99 -6.35 0.21 -25.30
CA ILE A 99 -5.24 0.34 -26.25
C ILE A 99 -4.13 -0.69 -25.95
N LEU A 100 -3.84 -0.94 -24.68
CA LEU A 100 -2.88 -1.98 -24.30
C LEU A 100 -3.36 -3.36 -24.72
N LEU A 101 -4.63 -3.67 -24.49
CA LEU A 101 -5.20 -4.98 -24.81
C LEU A 101 -5.30 -5.24 -26.31
N GLU A 102 -5.59 -4.21 -27.10
CA GLU A 102 -5.60 -4.29 -28.57
C GLU A 102 -4.18 -4.54 -29.13
N ASN A 103 -3.18 -3.82 -28.60
CA ASN A 103 -1.80 -3.94 -29.08
C ASN A 103 -1.03 -5.13 -28.45
N SER A 104 -1.52 -5.66 -27.35
CA SER A 104 -0.89 -6.77 -26.62
C SER A 104 -1.92 -7.81 -26.17
N PRO A 105 -2.56 -8.54 -27.10
CA PRO A 105 -3.68 -9.46 -26.77
C PRO A 105 -3.30 -10.57 -25.79
N LYS A 106 -2.01 -10.94 -25.73
CA LYS A 106 -1.50 -11.98 -24.82
C LYS A 106 -1.18 -11.48 -23.41
N TYR A 107 -1.25 -10.18 -23.16
CA TYR A 107 -0.83 -9.60 -21.87
C TYR A 107 -1.67 -10.14 -20.70
N LEU A 108 -2.97 -10.27 -20.88
CA LEU A 108 -3.84 -10.88 -19.86
C LEU A 108 -3.43 -12.32 -19.51
N GLN A 109 -3.08 -13.12 -20.54
CA GLN A 109 -2.60 -14.49 -20.33
C GLN A 109 -1.27 -14.51 -19.55
N GLN A 110 -0.39 -13.55 -19.81
CA GLN A 110 0.86 -13.41 -19.06
C GLN A 110 0.59 -13.10 -17.59
N LEU A 111 -0.35 -12.19 -17.30
CA LEU A 111 -0.77 -11.90 -15.93
C LEU A 111 -1.42 -13.12 -15.25
N ASP A 112 -2.21 -13.90 -16.00
CA ASP A 112 -2.84 -15.12 -15.47
C ASP A 112 -1.84 -16.23 -15.15
N ALA A 113 -0.70 -16.24 -15.80
CA ALA A 113 0.37 -17.19 -15.56
C ALA A 113 1.22 -16.86 -14.32
N LEU A 114 1.04 -15.67 -13.74
CA LEU A 114 1.76 -15.27 -12.52
C LEU A 114 1.32 -16.13 -11.31
N PRO A 115 2.19 -16.24 -10.29
CA PRO A 115 1.81 -16.85 -9.01
C PRO A 115 0.52 -16.25 -8.46
N ALA A 116 -0.33 -17.05 -7.84
CA ALA A 116 -1.70 -16.65 -7.46
C ALA A 116 -1.78 -15.32 -6.72
N LYS A 117 -0.87 -15.07 -5.74
CA LYS A 117 -0.82 -13.81 -4.99
C LYS A 117 -0.49 -12.61 -5.88
N VAL A 118 0.53 -12.74 -6.72
CA VAL A 118 0.95 -11.67 -7.63
C VAL A 118 -0.15 -11.38 -8.65
N ARG A 119 -0.80 -12.42 -9.16
CA ARG A 119 -1.95 -12.28 -10.06
C ARG A 119 -3.10 -11.54 -9.40
N GLN A 120 -3.47 -11.87 -8.15
CA GLN A 120 -4.51 -11.16 -7.40
C GLN A 120 -4.16 -9.67 -7.24
N ALA A 121 -2.91 -9.37 -6.88
CA ALA A 121 -2.44 -8.01 -6.73
C ALA A 121 -2.45 -7.23 -8.06
N TRP A 122 -1.83 -7.75 -9.10
CA TRP A 122 -1.54 -6.97 -10.32
C TRP A 122 -2.65 -7.02 -11.35
N ARG A 123 -3.34 -8.15 -11.49
CA ARG A 123 -4.44 -8.27 -12.45
C ARG A 123 -5.75 -7.71 -11.90
N TYR A 124 -6.03 -7.98 -10.62
CA TYR A 124 -7.31 -7.63 -9.99
C TYR A 124 -7.21 -6.45 -9.03
N GLY A 125 -6.00 -5.92 -8.80
CA GLY A 125 -5.81 -4.78 -7.90
C GLY A 125 -6.19 -5.07 -6.45
N ASP A 126 -6.00 -6.33 -6.01
CA ASP A 126 -6.37 -6.76 -4.67
C ASP A 126 -5.34 -6.32 -3.64
N TRP A 127 -5.71 -5.36 -2.79
CA TRP A 127 -4.90 -4.84 -1.70
C TRP A 127 -4.90 -5.71 -0.44
N ASN A 128 -5.65 -6.80 -0.42
CA ASN A 128 -5.66 -7.74 0.70
C ASN A 128 -4.66 -8.89 0.53
N VAL A 129 -3.92 -8.89 -0.57
CA VAL A 129 -2.85 -9.85 -0.81
C VAL A 129 -1.60 -9.43 -0.05
N PHE A 130 -1.29 -10.12 1.05
CA PHE A 130 -0.08 -9.85 1.84
C PHE A 130 1.12 -10.61 1.27
N SER A 131 2.02 -9.89 0.62
CA SER A 131 3.37 -10.41 0.40
C SER A 131 4.14 -10.28 1.72
N GLY A 132 4.55 -11.39 2.31
CA GLY A 132 5.33 -11.40 3.56
C GLY A 132 4.61 -11.93 4.79
N GLN A 133 3.38 -12.38 4.67
CA GLN A 133 2.73 -13.13 5.74
C GLN A 133 3.47 -14.46 5.94
N PHE A 134 4.07 -14.66 7.11
CA PHE A 134 4.80 -15.88 7.43
C PHE A 134 3.88 -17.12 7.46
N PHE A 135 2.66 -16.95 7.97
CA PHE A 135 1.62 -17.99 7.97
C PHE A 135 0.62 -17.71 6.84
N GLU A 136 0.84 -18.31 5.69
CA GLU A 136 -0.04 -18.12 4.52
C GLU A 136 -1.44 -18.71 4.72
N GLU A 137 -1.56 -19.71 5.60
CA GLU A 137 -2.82 -20.33 5.94
C GLU A 137 -3.65 -19.55 6.95
N TRP A 138 -3.11 -18.50 7.59
CA TRP A 138 -3.86 -17.71 8.54
C TRP A 138 -5.07 -17.06 7.88
N ARG A 139 -6.23 -17.38 8.39
CA ARG A 139 -7.52 -16.91 7.86
C ARG A 139 -8.38 -16.37 8.98
N ASN A 140 -9.00 -15.23 8.71
CA ASN A 140 -10.09 -14.67 9.50
C ASN A 140 -11.35 -14.71 8.65
N ASN A 141 -12.26 -15.63 8.95
CA ASN A 141 -13.53 -15.77 8.26
C ASN A 141 -14.67 -15.67 9.27
N PRO A 142 -15.31 -14.50 9.42
CA PRO A 142 -16.38 -14.27 10.38
C PRO A 142 -17.58 -15.20 10.22
N ASP A 143 -17.90 -15.61 9.00
CA ASP A 143 -19.03 -16.48 8.70
C ASP A 143 -18.86 -17.89 9.31
N HIS A 144 -17.63 -18.23 9.71
CA HIS A 144 -17.26 -19.54 10.24
C HIS A 144 -16.71 -19.50 11.68
N TYR A 145 -16.92 -18.43 12.42
CA TYR A 145 -16.45 -18.37 13.82
C TYR A 145 -17.08 -19.45 14.71
N THR A 146 -18.35 -19.77 14.45
CA THR A 146 -19.11 -20.75 15.27
C THR A 146 -18.71 -22.19 14.97
N ASP A 147 -18.56 -22.58 13.71
CA ASP A 147 -18.24 -23.95 13.30
C ASP A 147 -16.73 -24.22 13.23
N ARG A 148 -15.91 -23.16 13.37
CA ARG A 148 -14.43 -23.20 13.34
C ARG A 148 -13.83 -23.79 12.07
N ARG A 149 -14.55 -23.74 10.98
CA ARG A 149 -14.07 -24.17 9.67
C ARG A 149 -13.47 -22.99 8.93
N TRP A 150 -12.37 -23.21 8.25
CA TRP A 150 -11.76 -22.18 7.37
C TRP A 150 -11.39 -20.85 8.07
N THR A 151 -11.27 -20.88 9.41
CA THR A 151 -10.86 -19.72 10.19
C THR A 151 -9.91 -20.11 11.32
N HIS A 152 -8.98 -19.21 11.66
CA HIS A 152 -8.09 -19.30 12.82
C HIS A 152 -8.51 -18.33 13.93
N VAL A 153 -9.59 -17.60 13.69
CA VAL A 153 -10.16 -16.62 14.62
C VAL A 153 -11.49 -17.16 15.14
N ILE A 154 -11.76 -16.92 16.38
CA ILE A 154 -13.02 -17.26 17.06
C ILE A 154 -13.70 -15.99 17.54
N ASP A 155 -14.98 -16.09 17.86
CA ASP A 155 -15.69 -14.99 18.52
C ASP A 155 -14.99 -14.57 19.81
N PRO A 156 -14.96 -13.26 20.10
CA PRO A 156 -14.50 -12.78 21.40
C PRO A 156 -15.28 -13.42 22.53
N PHE A 157 -14.60 -13.82 23.60
CA PHE A 157 -15.20 -14.37 24.79
C PHE A 157 -14.50 -13.85 26.04
N ASP A 158 -15.20 -13.83 27.15
CA ASP A 158 -14.64 -13.48 28.45
C ASP A 158 -13.71 -14.60 28.94
N ILE A 159 -12.46 -14.27 29.25
CA ILE A 159 -11.49 -15.23 29.75
C ILE A 159 -11.88 -15.58 31.20
N PRO A 160 -12.13 -16.88 31.53
CA PRO A 160 -12.42 -17.30 32.89
C PRO A 160 -11.33 -16.87 33.87
N ALA A 161 -11.73 -16.38 35.03
CA ALA A 161 -10.81 -15.82 36.02
C ALA A 161 -9.80 -16.86 36.59
N ASP A 162 -10.09 -18.13 36.49
CA ASP A 162 -9.24 -19.24 36.90
C ASP A 162 -8.21 -19.68 35.86
N TRP A 163 -8.27 -19.12 34.66
CA TRP A 163 -7.30 -19.44 33.63
C TRP A 163 -5.97 -18.70 33.86
N LYS A 164 -4.87 -19.45 33.69
CA LYS A 164 -3.54 -18.84 33.67
C LYS A 164 -3.35 -18.11 32.34
N VAL A 165 -3.08 -16.80 32.43
CA VAL A 165 -2.84 -15.97 31.27
C VAL A 165 -1.34 -15.75 31.09
N TYR A 166 -0.83 -16.09 29.90
CA TYR A 166 0.54 -15.81 29.50
C TYR A 166 0.53 -14.73 28.40
N ARG A 167 1.47 -13.83 28.45
CA ARG A 167 1.65 -12.81 27.43
C ARG A 167 3.04 -12.94 26.84
N SER A 168 3.14 -12.98 25.54
CA SER A 168 4.39 -12.83 24.81
C SER A 168 4.26 -11.63 23.87
N PHE A 169 5.35 -10.94 23.67
CA PHE A 169 5.40 -9.80 22.79
C PHE A 169 6.66 -9.91 21.93
N ASP A 170 6.49 -9.84 20.63
CA ASP A 170 7.57 -9.74 19.65
C ASP A 170 7.49 -8.34 19.03
N TRP A 171 8.56 -7.58 19.15
CA TRP A 171 8.63 -6.22 18.61
C TRP A 171 8.62 -6.18 17.09
N GLY A 172 8.65 -7.36 16.45
CA GLY A 172 8.88 -7.45 15.03
C GLY A 172 10.28 -6.91 14.64
N TYR A 173 10.74 -7.34 13.51
CA TYR A 173 12.00 -6.84 12.98
C TYR A 173 11.68 -5.67 12.04
N SER A 174 11.60 -4.45 12.57
CA SER A 174 11.65 -3.26 11.74
C SER A 174 13.10 -2.83 11.58
N LYS A 175 13.65 -3.00 10.41
CA LYS A 175 14.81 -2.23 9.98
C LYS A 175 14.32 -1.10 9.13
#